data_ddc306a3a0f8dcb9b2d74c72e3460ff9
#
_entry.id   ddc306a3a0f8dcb9b2d74c72e3460ff9
#
_cell.length_a   1.000
_cell.length_b   1.000
_cell.length_c   1.000
_cell.angle_alpha   90.00
_cell.angle_beta   90.00
_cell.angle_gamma   90.00
#
_symmetry.space_group_name_H-M   'P 1'
#
loop_
_entity.id
_entity.type
_entity.pdbx_description
1 polymer ?
#
loop_
_entity_poly.entity_id
_entity_poly.type
_entity_poly.pdbx_seq_one_letter_code
_entity_poly.pdbx_strand_id
1 'polypeptide(L)'
;MRASGDNGFPVEALEREMAGLGKSPALTSAELEELVEVSIGNRRAFPLLALLYPGVDVRNEFHVDHVFPRSQFNSRKLKAAGIDGDLHDEFQDLRDRMPNLQLLEGPVNVSKQATLPATWVLSYQPDPVARGGWLAANDLTGLPEDLMDFVAFYERRRALMFERLRSLLSDPLAAIPPIDPPLVPISAAVSSAAPSPEFAPPPSRARDVGTGPSGSRQSFARSLAELPDGEVEYRHHGRTHVAVVTNGKIQIADERTFSSPSAAAGAVNGGTSVNGWKAWTRAGRPIGEIVDRSR
;
A
#
# COMPACT_ATOMS: atom_id res chain seq x y z
N MET A 1 -41.01 -32.97 -13.68
CA MET A 1 -40.60 -31.64 -14.13
C MET A 1 -39.25 -31.32 -13.51
N ARG A 2 -38.16 -31.40 -14.28
CA ARG A 2 -36.86 -31.00 -13.84
C ARG A 2 -36.74 -29.50 -14.10
N ALA A 3 -36.61 -28.71 -13.03
CA ALA A 3 -36.32 -27.28 -13.14
C ALA A 3 -34.96 -27.11 -13.87
N SER A 4 -34.98 -26.33 -14.93
CA SER A 4 -33.77 -25.87 -15.61
C SER A 4 -32.89 -25.16 -14.57
N GLY A 5 -31.79 -25.79 -14.20
CA GLY A 5 -30.82 -25.18 -13.28
C GLY A 5 -30.18 -23.99 -13.96
N ASP A 6 -30.49 -22.83 -13.46
CA ASP A 6 -29.71 -21.63 -13.69
C ASP A 6 -28.36 -21.88 -13.03
N ASN A 7 -27.31 -22.10 -13.83
CA ASN A 7 -25.97 -22.46 -13.36
C ASN A 7 -25.19 -21.25 -12.79
N GLY A 8 -25.89 -20.17 -12.50
CA GLY A 8 -25.30 -18.98 -11.87
C GLY A 8 -25.10 -19.15 -10.36
N PHE A 9 -24.07 -18.53 -9.81
CA PHE A 9 -23.88 -18.45 -8.37
C PHE A 9 -25.07 -17.71 -7.72
N PRO A 10 -25.74 -18.25 -6.67
CA PRO A 10 -27.00 -17.71 -6.15
C PRO A 10 -26.77 -16.48 -5.26
N VAL A 11 -26.31 -15.36 -5.86
CA VAL A 11 -25.94 -14.12 -5.16
C VAL A 11 -27.10 -13.60 -4.31
N GLU A 12 -28.30 -13.47 -4.89
CA GLU A 12 -29.47 -12.93 -4.18
C GLU A 12 -29.92 -13.78 -2.97
N ALA A 13 -29.74 -15.10 -3.06
CA ALA A 13 -30.06 -16.00 -1.95
C ALA A 13 -29.04 -15.81 -0.81
N LEU A 14 -27.77 -15.67 -1.15
CA LEU A 14 -26.70 -15.40 -0.20
C LEU A 14 -26.87 -14.04 0.48
N GLU A 15 -27.18 -13.00 -0.27
CA GLU A 15 -27.44 -11.66 0.26
C GLU A 15 -28.60 -11.64 1.27
N ARG A 16 -29.70 -12.34 0.96
CA ARG A 16 -30.83 -12.47 1.89
C ARG A 16 -30.47 -13.20 3.17
N GLU A 17 -29.68 -14.27 3.05
CA GLU A 17 -29.23 -15.04 4.22
C GLU A 17 -28.27 -14.21 5.09
N MET A 18 -27.33 -13.49 4.47
CA MET A 18 -26.40 -12.60 5.15
C MET A 18 -27.14 -11.44 5.83
N ALA A 19 -28.14 -10.83 5.18
CA ALA A 19 -28.96 -9.77 5.76
C ALA A 19 -29.75 -10.27 6.97
N GLY A 20 -30.26 -11.51 6.95
CA GLY A 20 -30.89 -12.17 8.08
C GLY A 20 -29.96 -12.36 9.29
N LEU A 21 -28.64 -12.39 9.04
CA LEU A 21 -27.59 -12.47 10.07
C LEU A 21 -27.03 -11.08 10.47
N GLY A 22 -27.62 -10.00 9.98
CA GLY A 22 -27.14 -8.64 10.20
C GLY A 22 -25.80 -8.34 9.49
N LYS A 23 -25.49 -9.08 8.42
CA LYS A 23 -24.27 -8.91 7.61
C LYS A 23 -24.63 -8.40 6.21
N SER A 24 -23.75 -7.62 5.62
CA SER A 24 -23.84 -7.21 4.23
C SER A 24 -22.64 -7.73 3.45
N PRO A 25 -22.82 -8.28 2.23
CA PRO A 25 -21.70 -8.56 1.34
C PRO A 25 -21.15 -7.29 0.70
N ALA A 26 -21.93 -6.21 0.65
CA ALA A 26 -21.49 -4.92 0.12
C ALA A 26 -20.55 -4.21 1.11
N LEU A 27 -19.42 -3.75 0.61
CA LEU A 27 -18.49 -2.95 1.39
C LEU A 27 -18.97 -1.49 1.47
N THR A 28 -18.78 -0.91 2.64
CA THR A 28 -18.98 0.53 2.85
C THR A 28 -17.84 1.34 2.23
N SER A 29 -18.06 2.63 1.95
CA SER A 29 -16.99 3.52 1.47
C SER A 29 -15.80 3.56 2.42
N ALA A 30 -16.04 3.50 3.74
CA ALA A 30 -14.97 3.47 4.74
C ALA A 30 -14.12 2.19 4.64
N GLU A 31 -14.75 1.03 4.43
CA GLU A 31 -14.04 -0.24 4.24
C GLU A 31 -13.25 -0.24 2.91
N LEU A 32 -13.79 0.36 1.86
CA LEU A 32 -13.07 0.53 0.59
C LEU A 32 -11.85 1.44 0.75
N GLU A 33 -11.97 2.54 1.51
CA GLU A 33 -10.83 3.41 1.83
C GLU A 33 -9.75 2.66 2.62
N GLU A 34 -10.12 1.83 3.60
CA GLU A 34 -9.16 0.98 4.32
C GLU A 34 -8.43 0.01 3.39
N LEU A 35 -9.10 -0.53 2.37
CA LEU A 35 -8.48 -1.43 1.39
C LEU A 35 -7.45 -0.71 0.52
N VAL A 36 -7.70 0.53 0.12
CA VAL A 36 -6.74 1.32 -0.67
C VAL A 36 -5.52 1.73 0.16
N GLU A 37 -5.64 1.78 1.49
CA GLU A 37 -4.56 2.13 2.41
C GLU A 37 -3.77 0.93 2.94
N VAL A 38 -4.03 -0.27 2.44
CA VAL A 38 -3.28 -1.48 2.81
C VAL A 38 -1.80 -1.30 2.50
N SER A 39 -0.93 -1.63 3.46
CA SER A 39 0.51 -1.51 3.31
C SER A 39 1.16 -2.78 2.76
N ILE A 40 2.37 -2.62 2.18
CA ILE A 40 3.21 -3.75 1.77
C ILE A 40 3.48 -4.68 2.96
N GLY A 41 3.49 -5.99 2.72
CA GLY A 41 3.61 -6.99 3.79
C GLY A 41 2.27 -7.39 4.42
N ASN A 42 1.19 -6.64 4.20
CA ASN A 42 -0.13 -7.11 4.53
C ASN A 42 -0.54 -8.20 3.53
N ARG A 43 -1.06 -9.33 4.04
CA ARG A 43 -1.52 -10.47 3.22
C ARG A 43 -2.59 -10.10 2.18
N ARG A 44 -3.26 -8.97 2.34
CA ARG A 44 -4.29 -8.46 1.41
C ARG A 44 -3.69 -7.70 0.23
N ALA A 45 -2.43 -7.22 0.29
CA ALA A 45 -1.86 -6.36 -0.74
C ALA A 45 -1.78 -7.07 -2.11
N PHE A 46 -1.27 -8.29 -2.15
CA PHE A 46 -1.17 -9.05 -3.40
C PHE A 46 -2.56 -9.32 -4.03
N PRO A 47 -3.54 -9.93 -3.33
CA PRO A 47 -4.84 -10.21 -3.93
C PRO A 47 -5.61 -8.94 -4.32
N LEU A 48 -5.47 -7.83 -3.59
CA LEU A 48 -6.08 -6.56 -3.96
C LEU A 48 -5.47 -6.00 -5.25
N LEU A 49 -4.14 -6.02 -5.38
CA LEU A 49 -3.48 -5.59 -6.63
C LEU A 49 -3.86 -6.50 -7.80
N ALA A 50 -3.97 -7.81 -7.60
CA ALA A 50 -4.38 -8.74 -8.64
C ALA A 50 -5.86 -8.54 -9.05
N LEU A 51 -6.73 -8.15 -8.11
CA LEU A 51 -8.11 -7.80 -8.39
C LEU A 51 -8.22 -6.49 -9.16
N LEU A 52 -7.46 -5.47 -8.75
CA LEU A 52 -7.43 -4.15 -9.40
C LEU A 52 -6.85 -4.21 -10.81
N TYR A 53 -5.83 -5.04 -11.01
CA TYR A 53 -5.05 -5.12 -12.25
C TYR A 53 -4.96 -6.56 -12.74
N PRO A 54 -6.03 -7.09 -13.39
CA PRO A 54 -6.16 -8.53 -13.70
C PRO A 54 -5.22 -9.06 -14.79
N GLY A 55 -4.30 -8.24 -15.30
CA GLY A 55 -3.28 -8.66 -16.29
C GLY A 55 -2.17 -9.58 -15.74
N VAL A 56 -2.35 -10.13 -14.54
CA VAL A 56 -1.36 -11.00 -13.88
C VAL A 56 -1.48 -12.42 -14.40
N ASP A 57 -0.43 -12.93 -15.06
CA ASP A 57 -0.37 -14.34 -15.43
C ASP A 57 0.05 -15.19 -14.20
N VAL A 58 -0.93 -15.82 -13.56
CA VAL A 58 -0.70 -16.64 -12.34
C VAL A 58 0.25 -17.83 -12.53
N ARG A 59 0.68 -18.13 -13.76
CA ARG A 59 1.72 -19.15 -14.03
C ARG A 59 3.12 -18.63 -13.75
N ASN A 60 3.28 -17.31 -13.70
CA ASN A 60 4.54 -16.63 -13.40
C ASN A 60 4.58 -16.20 -11.94
N GLU A 61 5.80 -16.06 -11.41
CA GLU A 61 6.01 -15.56 -10.06
C GLU A 61 5.94 -14.03 -10.06
N PHE A 62 4.96 -13.47 -9.35
CA PHE A 62 4.80 -12.03 -9.18
C PHE A 62 5.14 -11.60 -7.76
N HIS A 63 5.76 -10.45 -7.67
CA HIS A 63 6.08 -9.79 -6.42
C HIS A 63 5.33 -8.48 -6.27
N VAL A 64 4.93 -8.16 -5.02
CA VAL A 64 4.48 -6.81 -4.69
C VAL A 64 5.73 -5.92 -4.64
N ASP A 65 5.79 -4.97 -5.55
CA ASP A 65 6.89 -4.01 -5.68
C ASP A 65 6.40 -2.58 -5.51
N HIS A 66 7.32 -1.68 -5.14
CA HIS A 66 7.04 -0.26 -5.04
C HIS A 66 7.13 0.42 -6.40
N VAL A 67 6.14 1.21 -6.81
CA VAL A 67 6.21 2.04 -8.02
C VAL A 67 7.41 3.00 -7.90
N PHE A 68 7.43 3.84 -6.88
CA PHE A 68 8.61 4.60 -6.47
C PHE A 68 9.45 3.77 -5.50
N PRO A 69 10.69 3.38 -5.85
CA PRO A 69 11.49 2.46 -5.06
C PRO A 69 11.68 2.94 -3.61
N ARG A 70 11.53 2.02 -2.66
CA ARG A 70 11.66 2.29 -1.24
C ARG A 70 12.96 3.04 -0.87
N SER A 71 14.04 2.73 -1.56
CA SER A 71 15.35 3.34 -1.35
C SER A 71 15.40 4.84 -1.69
N GLN A 72 14.40 5.40 -2.38
CA GLN A 72 14.32 6.84 -2.67
C GLN A 72 13.83 7.64 -1.46
N PHE A 73 13.15 7.02 -0.51
CA PHE A 73 12.50 7.67 0.63
C PHE A 73 13.37 7.76 1.90
N ASN A 74 14.68 7.57 1.79
CA ASN A 74 15.56 7.88 2.92
C ASN A 74 15.76 9.40 3.05
N SER A 75 15.97 9.90 4.26
CA SER A 75 16.06 11.34 4.56
C SER A 75 17.10 12.08 3.71
N ARG A 76 18.20 11.42 3.34
CA ARG A 76 19.24 12.02 2.47
C ARG A 76 18.71 12.29 1.07
N LYS A 77 17.96 11.34 0.48
CA LYS A 77 17.41 11.47 -0.88
C LYS A 77 16.22 12.42 -0.90
N LEU A 78 15.34 12.36 0.11
CA LEU A 78 14.24 13.30 0.25
C LEU A 78 14.77 14.74 0.32
N LYS A 79 15.78 15.00 1.14
CA LYS A 79 16.43 16.31 1.21
C LYS A 79 17.09 16.70 -0.13
N ALA A 80 17.73 15.76 -0.82
CA ALA A 80 18.35 16.02 -2.11
C ALA A 80 17.31 16.34 -3.21
N ALA A 81 16.09 15.81 -3.08
CA ALA A 81 14.95 16.12 -3.94
C ALA A 81 14.25 17.44 -3.56
N GLY A 82 14.75 18.19 -2.56
CA GLY A 82 14.17 19.47 -2.13
C GLY A 82 12.94 19.34 -1.22
N ILE A 83 12.70 18.16 -0.64
CA ILE A 83 11.57 17.91 0.24
C ILE A 83 11.95 18.33 1.65
N ASP A 84 11.13 19.19 2.25
CA ASP A 84 11.33 19.69 3.61
C ASP A 84 11.32 18.57 4.64
N GLY A 85 12.14 18.72 5.68
CA GLY A 85 12.32 17.70 6.71
C GLY A 85 11.03 17.31 7.43
N ASP A 86 10.11 18.24 7.57
CA ASP A 86 8.81 18.03 8.21
C ASP A 86 7.90 17.09 7.40
N LEU A 87 8.11 17.00 6.08
CA LEU A 87 7.38 16.13 5.17
C LEU A 87 7.99 14.72 5.05
N HIS A 88 9.20 14.49 5.54
CA HIS A 88 9.89 13.22 5.37
C HIS A 88 9.10 12.03 5.95
N ASP A 89 8.46 12.23 7.10
CA ASP A 89 7.66 11.18 7.75
C ASP A 89 6.41 10.84 6.93
N GLU A 90 5.77 11.85 6.33
CA GLU A 90 4.62 11.66 5.43
C GLU A 90 5.03 10.84 4.19
N PHE A 91 6.09 11.25 3.51
CA PHE A 91 6.61 10.52 2.35
C PHE A 91 6.97 9.06 2.69
N GLN A 92 7.56 8.82 3.87
CA GLN A 92 7.91 7.48 4.33
C GLN A 92 6.69 6.64 4.71
N ASP A 93 5.62 7.25 5.23
CA ASP A 93 4.38 6.56 5.56
C ASP A 93 3.61 6.15 4.29
N LEU A 94 3.47 7.07 3.34
CA LEU A 94 2.78 6.83 2.07
C LEU A 94 3.55 5.84 1.16
N ARG A 95 4.89 5.79 1.28
CA ARG A 95 5.75 4.92 0.48
C ARG A 95 5.31 3.46 0.44
N ASP A 96 4.91 2.92 1.58
CA ASP A 96 4.66 1.50 1.75
C ASP A 96 3.17 1.13 1.56
N ARG A 97 2.32 2.06 1.05
CA ARG A 97 0.89 1.88 0.87
C ARG A 97 0.50 1.55 -0.57
N MET A 98 -0.70 0.96 -0.72
CA MET A 98 -1.25 0.46 -2.00
C MET A 98 -1.04 1.40 -3.20
N PRO A 99 -1.30 2.73 -3.12
CA PRO A 99 -1.09 3.61 -4.27
C PRO A 99 0.35 3.69 -4.76
N ASN A 100 1.33 3.32 -3.95
CA ASN A 100 2.72 3.18 -4.39
C ASN A 100 3.12 1.73 -4.67
N LEU A 101 2.18 0.77 -4.72
CA LEU A 101 2.47 -0.63 -4.96
C LEU A 101 1.98 -1.09 -6.34
N GLN A 102 2.65 -2.09 -6.88
CA GLN A 102 2.33 -2.75 -8.15
C GLN A 102 2.71 -4.22 -8.09
N LEU A 103 2.21 -5.02 -9.05
CA LEU A 103 2.67 -6.38 -9.26
C LEU A 103 3.65 -6.40 -10.42
N LEU A 104 4.85 -6.92 -10.19
CA LEU A 104 5.86 -7.16 -11.22
C LEU A 104 6.32 -8.61 -11.19
N GLU A 105 6.59 -9.17 -12.36
CA GLU A 105 7.26 -10.46 -12.47
C GLU A 105 8.65 -10.40 -11.84
N GLY A 106 9.10 -11.50 -11.23
CA GLY A 106 10.37 -11.56 -10.51
C GLY A 106 11.57 -11.01 -11.28
N PRO A 107 11.84 -11.44 -12.54
CA PRO A 107 12.94 -10.92 -13.34
C PRO A 107 12.83 -9.42 -13.64
N VAL A 108 11.60 -8.94 -13.88
CA VAL A 108 11.32 -7.52 -14.15
C VAL A 108 11.58 -6.68 -12.91
N ASN A 109 11.12 -7.16 -11.75
CA ASN A 109 11.34 -6.50 -10.47
C ASN A 109 12.85 -6.38 -10.15
N VAL A 110 13.61 -7.45 -10.37
CA VAL A 110 15.07 -7.43 -10.19
C VAL A 110 15.74 -6.41 -11.11
N SER A 111 15.31 -6.28 -12.37
CA SER A 111 15.87 -5.33 -13.33
C SER A 111 15.58 -3.87 -12.99
N LYS A 112 14.43 -3.60 -12.36
CA LYS A 112 13.99 -2.24 -11.98
C LYS A 112 14.88 -1.61 -10.93
N GLN A 113 15.28 -2.36 -9.93
CA GLN A 113 16.12 -1.90 -8.82
C GLN A 113 15.60 -0.58 -8.17
N ALA A 114 16.48 0.42 -8.08
CA ALA A 114 16.19 1.74 -7.48
C ALA A 114 15.88 2.83 -8.52
N THR A 115 15.57 2.44 -9.76
CA THR A 115 15.29 3.39 -10.85
C THR A 115 13.94 4.05 -10.65
N LEU A 116 13.85 5.37 -10.82
CA LEU A 116 12.59 6.11 -10.78
C LEU A 116 11.62 5.61 -11.85
N PRO A 117 10.31 5.59 -11.56
CA PRO A 117 9.33 4.92 -12.40
C PRO A 117 9.24 5.49 -13.81
N ALA A 118 9.29 6.81 -13.98
CA ALA A 118 9.25 7.45 -15.30
C ALA A 118 10.43 7.04 -16.20
N THR A 119 11.62 6.91 -15.63
CA THR A 119 12.82 6.45 -16.34
C THR A 119 12.77 4.95 -16.62
N TRP A 120 12.38 4.15 -15.61
CA TRP A 120 12.32 2.70 -15.74
C TRP A 120 11.35 2.25 -16.81
N VAL A 121 10.15 2.85 -16.86
CA VAL A 121 9.10 2.43 -17.80
C VAL A 121 9.53 2.59 -19.28
N LEU A 122 10.43 3.52 -19.58
CA LEU A 122 10.96 3.70 -20.96
C LEU A 122 11.77 2.49 -21.42
N SER A 123 12.50 1.86 -20.52
CA SER A 123 13.26 0.64 -20.82
C SER A 123 12.40 -0.62 -20.76
N TYR A 124 11.40 -0.65 -19.86
CA TYR A 124 10.49 -1.78 -19.70
C TYR A 124 9.49 -1.88 -20.86
N GLN A 125 8.95 -0.75 -21.31
CA GLN A 125 8.04 -0.65 -22.45
C GLN A 125 8.58 0.37 -23.45
N PRO A 126 9.52 -0.03 -24.32
CA PRO A 126 10.16 0.91 -25.25
C PRO A 126 9.21 1.46 -26.32
N ASP A 127 8.24 0.65 -26.76
CA ASP A 127 7.22 1.11 -27.70
C ASP A 127 6.25 2.09 -27.03
N PRO A 128 6.09 3.32 -27.58
CA PRO A 128 5.24 4.34 -26.98
C PRO A 128 3.77 3.95 -26.85
N VAL A 129 3.23 3.19 -27.81
CA VAL A 129 1.83 2.78 -27.84
C VAL A 129 1.58 1.70 -26.78
N ALA A 130 2.42 0.66 -26.74
CA ALA A 130 2.37 -0.39 -25.73
C ALA A 130 2.58 0.20 -24.31
N ARG A 131 3.53 1.13 -24.16
CA ARG A 131 3.78 1.84 -22.91
C ARG A 131 2.57 2.62 -22.45
N GLY A 132 1.92 3.39 -23.32
CA GLY A 132 0.70 4.14 -23.01
C GLY A 132 -0.43 3.23 -22.55
N GLY A 133 -0.64 2.10 -23.24
CA GLY A 133 -1.63 1.09 -22.86
C GLY A 133 -1.33 0.45 -21.50
N TRP A 134 -0.07 0.08 -21.24
CA TRP A 134 0.35 -0.50 -19.97
C TRP A 134 0.18 0.49 -18.80
N LEU A 135 0.60 1.75 -18.98
CA LEU A 135 0.42 2.81 -17.99
C LEU A 135 -1.05 3.03 -17.65
N ALA A 136 -1.91 3.10 -18.65
CA ALA A 136 -3.36 3.27 -18.46
C ALA A 136 -3.98 2.07 -17.74
N ALA A 137 -3.61 0.84 -18.11
CA ALA A 137 -4.12 -0.38 -17.50
C ALA A 137 -3.74 -0.51 -16.01
N ASN A 138 -2.63 0.11 -15.58
CA ASN A 138 -2.11 0.06 -14.21
C ASN A 138 -2.33 1.35 -13.40
N ASP A 139 -3.16 2.28 -13.88
CA ASP A 139 -3.40 3.59 -13.27
C ASP A 139 -2.09 4.38 -13.01
N LEU A 140 -1.14 4.27 -13.95
CA LEU A 140 0.18 4.89 -13.89
C LEU A 140 0.37 6.00 -14.95
N THR A 141 -0.68 6.41 -15.65
CA THR A 141 -0.60 7.50 -16.62
C THR A 141 -0.12 8.78 -15.94
N GLY A 142 0.84 9.47 -16.57
CA GLY A 142 1.44 10.69 -16.02
C GLY A 142 2.32 10.42 -14.79
N LEU A 143 3.15 9.35 -14.84
CA LEU A 143 4.20 9.13 -13.85
C LEU A 143 5.09 10.37 -13.77
N PRO A 144 5.33 10.92 -12.57
CA PRO A 144 6.23 12.05 -12.41
C PRO A 144 7.69 11.62 -12.55
N GLU A 145 8.50 12.54 -13.05
CA GLU A 145 9.95 12.33 -13.18
C GLU A 145 10.68 12.53 -11.85
N ASP A 146 10.11 13.39 -10.99
CA ASP A 146 10.71 13.78 -9.72
C ASP A 146 9.97 13.22 -8.52
N LEU A 147 10.73 12.99 -7.44
CA LEU A 147 10.18 12.54 -6.17
C LEU A 147 9.33 13.61 -5.46
N MET A 148 9.53 14.90 -5.76
CA MET A 148 8.70 16.00 -5.23
C MET A 148 7.22 15.83 -5.56
N ASP A 149 6.91 15.29 -6.72
CA ASP A 149 5.54 15.09 -7.19
C ASP A 149 4.92 13.77 -6.71
N PHE A 150 5.62 13.04 -5.84
CA PHE A 150 5.17 11.74 -5.34
C PHE A 150 3.81 11.81 -4.63
N VAL A 151 3.57 12.80 -3.78
CA VAL A 151 2.29 12.92 -3.05
C VAL A 151 1.14 13.17 -4.01
N ALA A 152 1.32 14.04 -5.01
CA ALA A 152 0.31 14.30 -6.03
C ALA A 152 0.02 13.05 -6.89
N PHE A 153 1.06 12.27 -7.22
CA PHE A 153 0.91 10.96 -7.87
C PHE A 153 0.15 9.98 -6.98
N TYR A 154 0.52 9.88 -5.72
CA TYR A 154 -0.10 9.00 -4.74
C TYR A 154 -1.61 9.27 -4.62
N GLU A 155 -2.02 10.51 -4.39
CA GLU A 155 -3.42 10.90 -4.21
C GLU A 155 -4.25 10.64 -5.49
N ARG A 156 -3.70 10.95 -6.67
CA ARG A 156 -4.36 10.66 -7.94
C ARG A 156 -4.58 9.15 -8.12
N ARG A 157 -3.56 8.34 -7.88
CA ARG A 157 -3.66 6.88 -8.03
C ARG A 157 -4.55 6.26 -6.95
N ARG A 158 -4.52 6.80 -5.74
CA ARG A 158 -5.44 6.43 -4.66
C ARG A 158 -6.89 6.59 -5.07
N ALA A 159 -7.24 7.72 -5.64
CA ALA A 159 -8.59 7.98 -6.12
C ALA A 159 -9.00 7.00 -7.25
N LEU A 160 -8.11 6.73 -8.21
CA LEU A 160 -8.37 5.76 -9.28
C LEU A 160 -8.57 4.33 -8.74
N MET A 161 -7.72 3.89 -7.80
CA MET A 161 -7.86 2.58 -7.14
C MET A 161 -9.18 2.48 -6.36
N PHE A 162 -9.56 3.53 -5.63
CA PHE A 162 -10.82 3.58 -4.90
C PHE A 162 -12.01 3.42 -5.83
N GLU A 163 -12.08 4.20 -6.92
CA GLU A 163 -13.16 4.11 -7.89
C GLU A 163 -13.21 2.73 -8.58
N ARG A 164 -12.06 2.16 -8.88
CA ARG A 164 -11.97 0.80 -9.45
C ARG A 164 -12.47 -0.25 -8.46
N LEU A 165 -12.05 -0.20 -7.19
CA LEU A 165 -12.56 -1.10 -6.15
C LEU A 165 -14.06 -0.92 -5.95
N ARG A 166 -14.54 0.33 -5.90
CA ARG A 166 -15.95 0.63 -5.79
C ARG A 166 -16.75 0.00 -6.93
N SER A 167 -16.29 0.17 -8.17
CA SER A 167 -16.94 -0.43 -9.34
C SER A 167 -16.94 -1.96 -9.30
N LEU A 168 -15.81 -2.58 -8.93
CA LEU A 168 -15.67 -4.04 -8.87
C LEU A 168 -16.52 -4.69 -7.76
N LEU A 169 -16.73 -3.99 -6.64
CA LEU A 169 -17.35 -4.55 -5.45
C LEU A 169 -18.78 -4.06 -5.20
N SER A 170 -19.24 -3.03 -5.94
CA SER A 170 -20.62 -2.54 -5.87
C SER A 170 -21.55 -3.17 -6.92
N ASP A 171 -20.98 -3.72 -8.01
CA ASP A 171 -21.73 -4.43 -9.04
C ASP A 171 -20.98 -5.71 -9.45
N PRO A 172 -21.19 -6.81 -8.71
CA PRO A 172 -20.50 -8.08 -8.99
C PRO A 172 -20.81 -8.67 -10.38
N LEU A 173 -21.87 -8.23 -11.04
CA LEU A 173 -22.28 -8.74 -12.35
C LEU A 173 -21.75 -7.89 -13.52
N ALA A 174 -21.50 -6.59 -13.29
CA ALA A 174 -20.92 -5.70 -14.31
C ALA A 174 -19.40 -5.80 -14.43
N ALA A 175 -18.75 -6.39 -13.46
CA ALA A 175 -17.28 -6.34 -13.28
C ALA A 175 -16.48 -7.49 -13.92
N ILE A 176 -17.14 -8.40 -14.68
CA ILE A 176 -16.40 -9.39 -15.47
C ILE A 176 -16.29 -8.83 -16.89
N PRO A 177 -15.20 -8.13 -17.25
CA PRO A 177 -14.97 -7.86 -18.66
C PRO A 177 -14.85 -9.22 -19.36
N PRO A 178 -15.36 -9.35 -20.61
CA PRO A 178 -15.12 -10.56 -21.38
C PRO A 178 -13.61 -10.82 -21.37
N ILE A 179 -13.22 -12.03 -20.96
CA ILE A 179 -11.85 -12.50 -20.95
C ILE A 179 -11.44 -12.67 -22.41
N ASP A 180 -11.04 -11.57 -23.00
CA ASP A 180 -10.39 -11.56 -24.30
C ASP A 180 -9.39 -10.40 -24.41
N PRO A 181 -8.25 -10.43 -23.65
CA PRO A 181 -7.08 -9.74 -24.11
C PRO A 181 -6.42 -10.66 -25.15
N PRO A 182 -6.02 -10.15 -26.30
CA PRO A 182 -5.06 -10.88 -27.11
C PRO A 182 -3.83 -11.09 -26.23
N LEU A 183 -3.57 -12.34 -25.87
CA LEU A 183 -2.30 -12.78 -25.32
C LEU A 183 -1.25 -12.42 -26.37
N VAL A 184 -0.66 -11.25 -26.27
CA VAL A 184 0.58 -10.96 -26.98
C VAL A 184 1.62 -11.83 -26.27
N PRO A 185 2.12 -12.89 -26.92
CA PRO A 185 3.14 -13.72 -26.30
C PRO A 185 4.40 -12.85 -26.16
N ILE A 186 4.75 -12.49 -24.93
CA ILE A 186 5.99 -11.78 -24.58
C ILE A 186 7.23 -12.67 -24.86
N SER A 187 7.04 -13.81 -25.51
CA SER A 187 8.06 -14.85 -25.73
C SER A 187 8.88 -14.72 -26.99
N ALA A 188 8.82 -13.62 -27.76
CA ALA A 188 9.55 -13.58 -29.03
C ALA A 188 10.75 -12.63 -29.10
N ALA A 189 11.12 -11.95 -28.01
CA ALA A 189 12.22 -10.97 -28.06
C ALA A 189 13.49 -11.36 -27.26
N VAL A 190 13.62 -12.59 -26.77
CA VAL A 190 14.82 -13.04 -26.04
C VAL A 190 15.47 -14.25 -26.67
N SER A 191 15.38 -14.37 -27.98
CA SER A 191 16.12 -15.44 -28.70
C SER A 191 16.96 -14.88 -29.85
N SER A 192 17.92 -14.05 -29.51
CA SER A 192 19.14 -13.86 -30.32
C SER A 192 20.13 -12.93 -29.60
N ALA A 193 20.69 -13.39 -28.49
CA ALA A 193 21.94 -12.84 -28.00
C ALA A 193 22.93 -14.00 -27.86
N ALA A 194 24.07 -13.84 -28.53
CA ALA A 194 25.20 -14.76 -28.53
C ALA A 194 25.65 -15.14 -27.09
N PRO A 195 26.26 -16.31 -26.89
CA PRO A 195 26.67 -16.73 -25.56
C PRO A 195 27.69 -15.75 -24.97
N SER A 196 27.34 -15.15 -23.86
CA SER A 196 28.28 -14.37 -23.07
C SER A 196 29.32 -15.27 -22.44
N PRO A 197 30.57 -14.80 -22.31
CA PRO A 197 31.67 -15.59 -21.78
C PRO A 197 31.37 -16.04 -20.33
N GLU A 198 31.68 -17.30 -20.13
CA GLU A 198 31.62 -18.03 -18.86
C GLU A 198 32.35 -17.27 -17.75
N PHE A 199 31.55 -16.70 -16.81
CA PHE A 199 32.10 -16.06 -15.62
C PHE A 199 32.34 -17.16 -14.59
N ALA A 200 33.58 -17.52 -14.37
CA ALA A 200 34.01 -18.39 -13.29
C ALA A 200 33.64 -17.71 -11.94
N PRO A 201 33.04 -18.44 -10.99
CA PRO A 201 32.74 -17.88 -9.68
C PRO A 201 34.04 -17.52 -8.94
N PRO A 202 34.08 -16.37 -8.24
CA PRO A 202 35.24 -16.05 -7.43
C PRO A 202 35.35 -17.03 -6.25
N PRO A 203 36.58 -17.34 -5.81
CA PRO A 203 36.82 -18.28 -4.72
C PRO A 203 36.14 -17.81 -3.43
N SER A 204 35.38 -18.69 -2.81
CA SER A 204 34.77 -18.49 -1.49
C SER A 204 35.83 -18.26 -0.45
N ARG A 205 35.99 -17.01 0.01
CA ARG A 205 36.68 -16.71 1.26
C ARG A 205 35.81 -17.19 2.41
N ALA A 206 36.25 -18.23 3.08
CA ALA A 206 35.74 -18.62 4.38
C ALA A 206 35.80 -17.38 5.31
N ARG A 207 34.65 -16.89 5.75
CA ARG A 207 34.57 -15.92 6.82
C ARG A 207 34.50 -16.70 8.13
N ASP A 208 35.50 -16.45 8.94
CA ASP A 208 35.54 -16.83 10.35
C ASP A 208 34.22 -16.46 11.04
N VAL A 209 33.62 -17.46 11.67
CA VAL A 209 32.43 -17.29 12.50
C VAL A 209 32.89 -16.73 13.85
N GLY A 210 33.01 -15.41 13.92
CA GLY A 210 33.09 -14.71 15.19
C GLY A 210 31.73 -14.74 15.87
N THR A 211 31.59 -15.57 16.89
CA THR A 211 30.47 -15.57 17.83
C THR A 211 30.48 -14.31 18.67
N GLY A 212 29.89 -13.23 18.16
CA GLY A 212 29.49 -12.07 18.95
C GLY A 212 28.01 -12.20 19.32
N PRO A 213 27.57 -11.84 20.53
CA PRO A 213 26.19 -11.95 20.93
C PRO A 213 25.32 -11.03 20.06
N SER A 214 24.47 -11.64 19.26
CA SER A 214 23.40 -10.98 18.52
C SER A 214 22.40 -10.41 19.53
N GLY A 215 22.61 -9.16 19.92
CA GLY A 215 21.61 -8.40 20.61
C GLY A 215 20.43 -8.16 19.68
N SER A 216 19.42 -9.01 19.77
CA SER A 216 18.11 -8.76 19.17
C SER A 216 17.59 -7.47 19.79
N ARG A 217 17.65 -6.36 19.03
CA ARG A 217 16.82 -5.19 19.34
C ARG A 217 15.37 -5.64 19.16
N GLN A 218 14.76 -6.13 20.23
CA GLN A 218 13.32 -6.21 20.33
C GLN A 218 12.81 -4.77 20.20
N SER A 219 12.23 -4.45 19.04
CA SER A 219 11.43 -3.26 18.89
C SER A 219 10.16 -3.49 19.71
N PHE A 220 10.15 -3.08 20.97
CA PHE A 220 8.95 -3.09 21.79
C PHE A 220 7.94 -2.17 21.12
N ALA A 221 6.87 -2.75 20.57
CA ALA A 221 5.77 -1.99 19.99
C ALA A 221 5.19 -1.10 21.10
N ARG A 222 5.05 0.21 20.82
CA ARG A 222 4.38 1.14 21.74
C ARG A 222 2.93 0.71 21.97
N SER A 223 2.49 0.78 23.21
CA SER A 223 1.10 0.46 23.59
C SER A 223 0.44 1.69 24.22
N LEU A 224 -0.84 1.95 23.85
CA LEU A 224 -1.65 2.98 24.53
C LEU A 224 -1.87 2.67 26.02
N ALA A 225 -1.75 1.39 26.42
CA ALA A 225 -1.82 1.02 27.83
C ALA A 225 -0.68 1.58 28.68
N GLU A 226 0.42 1.99 28.06
CA GLU A 226 1.58 2.62 28.72
C GLU A 226 1.41 4.15 28.84
N LEU A 227 0.40 4.72 28.17
CA LEU A 227 0.06 6.14 28.28
C LEU A 227 -0.94 6.33 29.45
N PRO A 228 -0.64 7.21 30.42
CA PRO A 228 -1.59 7.52 31.49
C PRO A 228 -2.94 8.00 30.94
N ASP A 229 -4.03 7.68 31.63
CA ASP A 229 -5.36 8.18 31.26
C ASP A 229 -5.40 9.71 31.27
N GLY A 230 -6.22 10.30 30.37
CA GLY A 230 -6.39 11.74 30.28
C GLY A 230 -6.53 12.25 28.84
N GLU A 231 -6.70 13.57 28.71
CA GLU A 231 -6.93 14.22 27.44
C GLU A 231 -5.67 14.28 26.57
N VAL A 232 -5.91 14.17 25.26
CA VAL A 232 -4.92 14.36 24.20
C VAL A 232 -5.51 15.23 23.10
N GLU A 233 -4.67 16.00 22.42
CA GLU A 233 -5.08 16.91 21.36
C GLU A 233 -4.43 16.54 20.03
N TYR A 234 -5.17 16.68 18.94
CA TYR A 234 -4.66 16.57 17.58
C TYR A 234 -5.05 17.81 16.79
N ARG A 235 -4.06 18.52 16.23
CA ARG A 235 -4.28 19.69 15.38
C ARG A 235 -4.18 19.31 13.91
N HIS A 236 -5.27 19.59 13.16
CA HIS A 236 -5.36 19.29 11.75
C HIS A 236 -6.14 20.42 11.02
N HIS A 237 -5.59 20.96 9.94
CA HIS A 237 -6.19 22.04 9.16
C HIS A 237 -6.72 23.22 10.01
N GLY A 238 -5.96 23.66 10.99
CA GLY A 238 -6.32 24.78 11.87
C GLY A 238 -7.40 24.45 12.91
N ARG A 239 -7.88 23.21 12.98
CA ARG A 239 -8.81 22.72 14.00
C ARG A 239 -8.07 21.90 15.04
N THR A 240 -8.47 22.04 16.29
CA THR A 240 -8.00 21.19 17.39
C THR A 240 -9.08 20.17 17.71
N HIS A 241 -8.72 18.90 17.64
CA HIS A 241 -9.56 17.77 18.03
C HIS A 241 -9.09 17.28 19.40
N VAL A 242 -10.01 17.13 20.33
CA VAL A 242 -9.73 16.60 21.66
C VAL A 242 -10.24 15.17 21.75
N ALA A 243 -9.44 14.31 22.37
CA ALA A 243 -9.80 12.92 22.64
C ALA A 243 -9.37 12.55 24.05
N VAL A 244 -9.95 11.50 24.60
CA VAL A 244 -9.64 11.01 25.96
C VAL A 244 -9.02 9.61 25.85
N VAL A 245 -7.87 9.45 26.47
CA VAL A 245 -7.26 8.12 26.64
C VAL A 245 -7.76 7.54 27.97
N THR A 246 -8.32 6.33 27.90
CA THR A 246 -8.82 5.61 29.08
C THR A 246 -8.58 4.12 28.88
N ASN A 247 -7.95 3.47 29.85
CA ASN A 247 -7.66 2.04 29.82
C ASN A 247 -7.01 1.55 28.52
N GLY A 248 -6.01 2.29 28.02
CA GLY A 248 -5.27 1.93 26.80
C GLY A 248 -6.06 2.07 25.50
N LYS A 249 -7.14 2.84 25.51
CA LYS A 249 -7.94 3.19 24.34
C LYS A 249 -8.08 4.71 24.23
N ILE A 250 -8.20 5.21 23.00
CA ILE A 250 -8.42 6.62 22.72
C ILE A 250 -9.85 6.81 22.20
N GLN A 251 -10.64 7.64 22.89
CA GLN A 251 -12.02 7.96 22.53
C GLN A 251 -12.05 9.37 21.95
N ILE A 252 -12.58 9.52 20.75
CA ILE A 252 -12.76 10.81 20.08
C ILE A 252 -14.14 11.42 20.37
N ALA A 253 -14.36 12.66 19.96
CA ALA A 253 -15.55 13.46 20.32
C ALA A 253 -16.90 12.85 19.90
N ASP A 254 -16.93 11.95 18.91
CA ASP A 254 -18.12 11.24 18.45
C ASP A 254 -18.35 9.88 19.15
N GLU A 255 -17.72 9.70 20.31
CA GLU A 255 -17.80 8.50 21.17
C GLU A 255 -17.13 7.24 20.60
N ARG A 256 -16.60 7.27 19.37
CA ARG A 256 -15.84 6.15 18.82
C ARG A 256 -14.54 5.93 19.58
N THR A 257 -14.23 4.66 19.82
CA THR A 257 -13.06 4.26 20.61
C THR A 257 -12.09 3.42 19.77
N PHE A 258 -10.80 3.72 19.87
CA PHE A 258 -9.74 3.10 19.09
C PHE A 258 -8.63 2.55 20.00
N SER A 259 -8.08 1.41 19.62
CA SER A 259 -6.89 0.82 20.27
C SER A 259 -5.56 1.34 19.68
N SER A 260 -5.62 2.14 18.61
CA SER A 260 -4.46 2.72 17.92
C SER A 260 -4.61 4.24 17.79
N PRO A 261 -3.58 5.03 18.17
CA PRO A 261 -3.60 6.48 17.98
C PRO A 261 -3.71 6.89 16.50
N SER A 262 -3.14 6.09 15.58
CA SER A 262 -3.21 6.36 14.13
C SER A 262 -4.62 6.15 13.58
N ALA A 263 -5.34 5.11 14.05
CA ALA A 263 -6.72 4.89 13.68
C ALA A 263 -7.64 6.03 14.20
N ALA A 264 -7.40 6.51 15.42
CA ALA A 264 -8.14 7.64 15.98
C ALA A 264 -7.88 8.94 15.21
N ALA A 265 -6.62 9.22 14.84
CA ALA A 265 -6.25 10.39 14.05
C ALA A 265 -6.86 10.32 12.64
N GLY A 266 -6.80 9.16 11.99
CA GLY A 266 -7.46 8.91 10.70
C GLY A 266 -8.95 9.16 10.73
N ALA A 267 -9.64 8.69 11.77
CA ALA A 267 -11.09 8.90 11.94
C ALA A 267 -11.49 10.38 12.09
N VAL A 268 -10.59 11.20 12.62
CA VAL A 268 -10.82 12.65 12.85
C VAL A 268 -10.50 13.48 11.61
N ASN A 269 -9.55 13.04 10.79
CA ASN A 269 -9.09 13.80 9.62
C ASN A 269 -9.68 13.32 8.27
N GLY A 270 -10.82 12.62 8.32
CA GLY A 270 -11.51 12.19 7.10
C GLY A 270 -10.91 10.96 6.42
N GLY A 271 -10.25 10.08 7.19
CA GLY A 271 -9.70 8.81 6.69
C GLY A 271 -8.23 8.88 6.27
N THR A 272 -7.62 10.07 6.27
CA THR A 272 -6.20 10.20 5.93
C THR A 272 -5.32 9.54 7.00
N SER A 273 -4.43 8.66 6.57
CA SER A 273 -3.52 7.97 7.48
C SER A 273 -2.48 8.92 8.06
N VAL A 274 -2.38 8.93 9.36
CA VAL A 274 -1.45 9.78 10.12
C VAL A 274 -0.75 8.93 11.18
N ASN A 275 0.53 9.21 11.41
CA ASN A 275 1.23 8.64 12.55
C ASN A 275 0.67 9.22 13.86
N GLY A 276 -0.34 8.56 14.44
CA GLY A 276 -1.03 9.03 15.62
C GLY A 276 -0.16 9.17 16.86
N TRP A 277 0.97 8.46 16.96
CA TRP A 277 1.92 8.61 18.06
C TRP A 277 2.64 9.97 18.06
N LYS A 278 2.76 10.60 16.88
CA LYS A 278 3.29 11.94 16.70
C LYS A 278 2.20 13.01 16.65
N ALA A 279 1.06 12.69 16.03
CA ALA A 279 -0.03 13.62 15.78
C ALA A 279 -0.79 14.00 17.05
N TRP A 280 -1.14 13.02 17.88
CA TRP A 280 -1.74 13.27 19.18
C TRP A 280 -0.69 13.80 20.15
N THR A 281 -1.01 14.87 20.82
CA THR A 281 -0.14 15.53 21.80
C THR A 281 -0.82 15.64 23.16
N ARG A 282 -0.05 15.61 24.23
CA ARG A 282 -0.49 15.94 25.59
C ARG A 282 0.43 17.03 26.12
N ALA A 283 -0.15 18.14 26.54
CA ALA A 283 0.61 19.33 26.95
C ALA A 283 1.69 19.74 25.93
N GLY A 284 1.34 19.67 24.62
CA GLY A 284 2.22 20.04 23.52
C GLY A 284 3.31 19.01 23.16
N ARG A 285 3.35 17.85 23.81
CA ARG A 285 4.32 16.77 23.50
C ARG A 285 3.62 15.59 22.81
N PRO A 286 4.22 15.03 21.74
CA PRO A 286 3.73 13.81 21.13
C PRO A 286 3.57 12.67 22.14
N ILE A 287 2.44 11.97 22.08
CA ILE A 287 2.17 10.87 23.02
C ILE A 287 3.18 9.72 22.89
N GLY A 288 3.78 9.52 21.71
CA GLY A 288 4.84 8.56 21.50
C GLY A 288 6.08 8.85 22.33
N GLU A 289 6.47 10.12 22.51
CA GLU A 289 7.60 10.51 23.36
C GLU A 289 7.32 10.34 24.85
N ILE A 290 6.04 10.44 25.24
CA ILE A 290 5.64 10.24 26.64
C ILE A 290 5.80 8.76 27.00
N VAL A 291 5.34 7.86 26.12
CA VAL A 291 5.47 6.40 26.29
C VAL A 291 6.95 5.96 26.28
N ASP A 292 7.76 6.48 25.36
CA ASP A 292 9.18 6.12 25.28
C ASP A 292 9.99 6.53 26.52
N ARG A 293 9.60 7.59 27.23
CA ARG A 293 10.26 8.02 28.49
C ARG A 293 9.80 7.25 29.73
N SER A 294 8.67 6.55 29.62
CA SER A 294 8.12 5.74 30.72
C SER A 294 8.72 4.33 30.75
N ARG A 295 9.55 4.00 29.75
CA ARG A 295 10.31 2.75 29.62
C ARG A 295 11.75 2.94 30.06
#